data_d56ba06f59c025116079f1b93bf3ef80
#
_entry.id   d56ba06f59c025116079f1b93bf3ef80
#
_cell.length_a   1.000
_cell.length_b   1.000
_cell.length_c   1.000
_cell.angle_alpha   90.00
_cell.angle_beta   90.00
_cell.angle_gamma   90.00
#
_symmetry.space_group_name_H-M   'P 1'
#
loop_
_entity.id
_entity.type
_entity.pdbx_description
1 polymer ?
#
loop_
_entity_poly.entity_id
_entity_poly.type
_entity_poly.pdbx_seq_one_letter_code
_entity_poly.pdbx_strand_id
1 'polypeptide(L)'
;METSYFKSYFFNNQKDLKILFSGKAVCESLYSFGPAVRPNYIIHIVTKGKGRYQLDNESYEVTAGQGFIIPPDTRTFYQADKEDPWSYYWIGFEGDLAGFYLDALGCSGHHPVFQTENTERIIQIIEESFSEDQVSLFSELMLSARLYEFLALFKQTTEHSITRGQLRNPHIREAIAYIRSYYATPMTIQSLAEALCLNRSYLSSIFKQEMGVTLQQYLTDHRLTRAAELLGLKNFSIDEIAEYSGYRDTLVFSKAFKRKYAV
;
A
#
# COMPACT_ATOMS: atom_id res chain seq x y z
N MET A 1 -20.37 -13.64 4.43
CA MET A 1 -20.03 -12.19 4.25
C MET A 1 -18.94 -11.85 5.21
N GLU A 2 -17.84 -11.34 4.73
CA GLU A 2 -16.78 -10.84 5.62
C GLU A 2 -17.35 -9.76 6.53
N THR A 3 -17.13 -9.88 7.84
CA THR A 3 -17.40 -8.77 8.75
C THR A 3 -16.13 -7.95 8.82
N SER A 4 -16.11 -6.82 8.13
CA SER A 4 -14.93 -5.94 8.10
C SER A 4 -15.26 -4.54 8.60
N TYR A 5 -14.29 -3.92 9.25
CA TYR A 5 -14.28 -2.52 9.60
C TYR A 5 -13.08 -1.86 8.91
N PHE A 6 -13.31 -0.73 8.25
CA PHE A 6 -12.30 0.01 7.52
C PHE A 6 -12.45 1.51 7.80
N LYS A 7 -11.33 2.18 8.06
CA LYS A 7 -11.26 3.62 8.23
C LYS A 7 -10.09 4.20 7.44
N SER A 8 -10.33 5.26 6.69
CA SER A 8 -9.31 6.01 5.94
C SER A 8 -9.05 7.37 6.57
N TYR A 9 -7.81 7.86 6.42
CA TYR A 9 -7.31 9.10 6.99
C TYR A 9 -6.75 9.98 5.88
N PHE A 10 -6.98 11.28 5.95
CA PHE A 10 -6.59 12.24 4.91
C PHE A 10 -5.77 13.36 5.53
N PHE A 11 -4.47 13.31 5.30
CA PHE A 11 -3.52 14.32 5.76
C PHE A 11 -2.61 14.72 4.61
N ASN A 12 -2.46 16.03 4.37
CA ASN A 12 -1.75 16.54 3.21
C ASN A 12 -0.31 16.97 3.49
N ASN A 13 0.11 17.09 4.76
CA ASN A 13 1.36 17.78 5.11
C ASN A 13 2.53 16.85 5.49
N GLN A 14 2.29 15.57 5.72
CA GLN A 14 3.34 14.64 6.14
C GLN A 14 3.90 13.86 4.95
N LYS A 15 5.21 14.03 4.70
CA LYS A 15 5.93 13.34 3.63
C LYS A 15 6.74 12.14 4.13
N ASP A 16 7.26 12.22 5.34
CA ASP A 16 8.22 11.25 5.87
C ASP A 16 7.55 9.89 6.16
N LEU A 17 6.42 9.92 6.86
CA LEU A 17 5.67 8.74 7.22
C LEU A 17 4.25 9.12 7.64
N LYS A 18 3.22 8.54 7.02
CA LYS A 18 1.82 8.79 7.37
C LYS A 18 0.95 7.54 7.23
N ILE A 19 0.00 7.41 8.14
CA ILE A 19 -1.06 6.40 8.05
C ILE A 19 -2.10 6.85 7.01
N LEU A 20 -2.54 5.92 6.19
CA LEU A 20 -3.57 6.16 5.17
C LEU A 20 -4.91 5.56 5.56
N PHE A 21 -4.87 4.37 6.10
CA PHE A 21 -6.06 3.63 6.53
C PHE A 21 -5.70 2.54 7.53
N SER A 22 -6.69 2.08 8.25
CA SER A 22 -6.59 0.91 9.11
C SER A 22 -7.91 0.14 9.11
N GLY A 23 -7.87 -1.12 9.55
CA GLY A 23 -9.06 -1.92 9.59
C GLY A 23 -8.87 -3.27 10.29
N LYS A 24 -9.99 -4.00 10.38
CA LYS A 24 -10.04 -5.38 10.88
C LYS A 24 -11.05 -6.19 10.09
N ALA A 25 -10.81 -7.48 9.96
CA ALA A 25 -11.74 -8.41 9.31
C ALA A 25 -11.75 -9.78 9.99
N VAL A 26 -12.92 -10.39 9.98
CA VAL A 26 -13.14 -11.81 10.25
C VAL A 26 -13.52 -12.44 8.92
N CYS A 27 -12.63 -13.26 8.36
CA CYS A 27 -12.82 -13.83 7.05
C CYS A 27 -13.66 -15.11 7.08
N GLU A 28 -14.45 -15.32 6.05
CA GLU A 28 -15.07 -16.61 5.76
C GLU A 28 -14.06 -17.57 5.11
N SER A 29 -14.44 -18.84 5.08
CA SER A 29 -13.71 -19.88 4.36
C SER A 29 -13.39 -19.46 2.92
N LEU A 30 -12.11 -19.58 2.53
CA LEU A 30 -11.60 -19.25 1.19
C LEU A 30 -11.79 -17.79 0.76
N TYR A 31 -12.16 -16.89 1.66
CA TYR A 31 -12.16 -15.47 1.34
C TYR A 31 -10.80 -15.06 0.79
N SER A 32 -10.77 -14.37 -0.33
CA SER A 32 -9.53 -14.00 -1.01
C SER A 32 -9.56 -12.56 -1.50
N PHE A 33 -8.37 -11.97 -1.57
CA PHE A 33 -8.16 -10.65 -2.14
C PHE A 33 -6.99 -10.68 -3.13
N GLY A 34 -7.20 -10.07 -4.28
CA GLY A 34 -6.22 -10.01 -5.34
C GLY A 34 -6.46 -11.04 -6.45
N PRO A 35 -5.50 -11.20 -7.39
CA PRO A 35 -4.23 -10.49 -7.47
C PRO A 35 -4.39 -8.98 -7.63
N ALA A 36 -3.65 -8.19 -6.83
CA ALA A 36 -3.70 -6.74 -6.86
C ALA A 36 -2.31 -6.12 -6.68
N VAL A 37 -2.14 -4.90 -7.20
CA VAL A 37 -0.97 -4.05 -6.97
C VAL A 37 -1.44 -2.81 -6.22
N ARG A 38 -0.78 -2.48 -5.12
CA ARG A 38 -1.13 -1.34 -4.27
C ARG A 38 0.00 -0.32 -4.24
N PRO A 39 -0.30 0.99 -4.15
CA PRO A 39 0.73 2.05 -4.19
C PRO A 39 1.41 2.29 -2.84
N ASN A 40 0.92 1.70 -1.77
CA ASN A 40 1.35 1.95 -0.40
C ASN A 40 1.68 0.65 0.33
N TYR A 41 2.41 0.76 1.43
CA TYR A 41 2.66 -0.35 2.33
C TYR A 41 1.39 -0.73 3.09
N ILE A 42 1.15 -2.04 3.25
CA ILE A 42 0.12 -2.54 4.15
C ILE A 42 0.72 -3.65 5.00
N ILE A 43 0.52 -3.58 6.30
CA ILE A 43 0.88 -4.66 7.22
C ILE A 43 -0.40 -5.28 7.75
N HIS A 44 -0.50 -6.60 7.64
CA HIS A 44 -1.55 -7.41 8.24
C HIS A 44 -1.01 -8.15 9.45
N ILE A 45 -1.80 -8.22 10.51
CA ILE A 45 -1.51 -9.00 11.72
C ILE A 45 -2.62 -10.02 11.91
N VAL A 46 -2.29 -11.30 11.79
CA VAL A 46 -3.24 -12.41 11.93
C VAL A 46 -3.43 -12.70 13.42
N THR A 47 -4.68 -12.64 13.88
CA THR A 47 -5.04 -12.82 15.28
C THR A 47 -5.61 -14.20 15.59
N LYS A 48 -6.24 -14.82 14.60
CA LYS A 48 -6.80 -16.19 14.69
C LYS A 48 -6.71 -16.85 13.33
N GLY A 49 -6.73 -18.17 13.32
CA GLY A 49 -6.78 -18.97 12.11
C GLY A 49 -5.50 -18.88 11.29
N LYS A 50 -5.62 -19.22 10.03
CA LYS A 50 -4.51 -19.25 9.08
C LYS A 50 -4.96 -18.93 7.66
N GLY A 51 -3.99 -18.69 6.79
CA GLY A 51 -4.23 -18.45 5.38
C GLY A 51 -2.94 -18.44 4.58
N ARG A 52 -3.08 -18.20 3.29
CA ARG A 52 -2.00 -18.19 2.33
C ARG A 52 -1.78 -16.79 1.79
N TYR A 53 -0.55 -16.34 1.81
CA TYR A 53 -0.11 -15.08 1.22
C TYR A 53 0.84 -15.35 0.06
N GLN A 54 0.64 -14.68 -1.07
CA GLN A 54 1.49 -14.75 -2.25
C GLN A 54 2.04 -13.37 -2.58
N LEU A 55 3.36 -13.32 -2.72
CA LEU A 55 4.10 -12.16 -3.17
C LEU A 55 4.85 -12.55 -4.45
N ASP A 56 4.48 -11.95 -5.56
CA ASP A 56 4.94 -12.35 -6.89
C ASP A 56 4.75 -13.86 -7.15
N ASN A 57 5.84 -14.63 -7.21
CA ASN A 57 5.83 -16.08 -7.47
C ASN A 57 6.01 -16.91 -6.19
N GLU A 58 6.24 -16.28 -5.04
CA GLU A 58 6.45 -16.96 -3.77
C GLU A 58 5.16 -17.06 -2.97
N SER A 59 5.01 -18.13 -2.22
CA SER A 59 3.82 -18.40 -1.41
C SER A 59 4.21 -18.73 0.02
N TYR A 60 3.51 -18.10 0.96
CA TYR A 60 3.74 -18.20 2.39
C TYR A 60 2.46 -18.67 3.06
N GLU A 61 2.57 -19.60 3.99
CA GLU A 61 1.51 -19.90 4.94
C GLU A 61 1.67 -18.95 6.15
N VAL A 62 0.57 -18.32 6.57
CA VAL A 62 0.58 -17.34 7.67
C VAL A 62 -0.47 -17.77 8.68
N THR A 63 -0.07 -17.81 9.96
CA THR A 63 -0.91 -18.27 11.09
C THR A 63 -1.07 -17.19 12.13
N ALA A 64 -1.96 -17.43 13.10
CA ALA A 64 -2.15 -16.54 14.25
C ALA A 64 -0.82 -16.21 14.95
N GLY A 65 -0.62 -14.95 15.34
CA GLY A 65 0.61 -14.42 15.92
C GLY A 65 1.66 -13.98 14.91
N GLN A 66 1.40 -14.20 13.62
CA GLN A 66 2.24 -13.73 12.53
C GLN A 66 1.62 -12.53 11.83
N GLY A 67 2.46 -11.77 11.15
CA GLY A 67 2.04 -10.74 10.23
C GLY A 67 2.66 -10.91 8.85
N PHE A 68 2.09 -10.24 7.87
CA PHE A 68 2.66 -10.14 6.54
C PHE A 68 2.59 -8.71 6.01
N ILE A 69 3.59 -8.36 5.22
CA ILE A 69 3.69 -7.05 4.59
C ILE A 69 3.35 -7.14 3.12
N ILE A 70 2.54 -6.21 2.66
CA ILE A 70 2.30 -5.93 1.24
C ILE A 70 3.15 -4.72 0.87
N PRO A 71 4.24 -4.91 0.12
CA PRO A 71 5.05 -3.80 -0.37
C PRO A 71 4.29 -3.00 -1.43
N PRO A 72 4.59 -1.69 -1.59
CA PRO A 72 4.04 -0.93 -2.69
C PRO A 72 4.50 -1.49 -4.04
N ASP A 73 3.64 -1.31 -5.03
CA ASP A 73 3.95 -1.59 -6.43
C ASP A 73 4.31 -3.06 -6.73
N THR A 74 3.88 -3.97 -5.86
CA THR A 74 4.13 -5.40 -5.98
C THR A 74 2.82 -6.16 -6.10
N ARG A 75 2.79 -7.16 -6.97
CA ARG A 75 1.61 -8.02 -7.17
C ARG A 75 1.46 -8.97 -6.00
N THR A 76 0.33 -8.91 -5.32
CA THR A 76 0.04 -9.76 -4.17
C THR A 76 -1.33 -10.41 -4.29
N PHE A 77 -1.46 -11.56 -3.66
CA PHE A 77 -2.71 -12.28 -3.47
C PHE A 77 -2.70 -12.91 -2.08
N TYR A 78 -3.84 -12.91 -1.40
CA TYR A 78 -3.96 -13.65 -0.16
C TYR A 78 -5.34 -14.29 -0.01
N GLN A 79 -5.40 -15.42 0.70
CA GLN A 79 -6.60 -16.21 0.86
C GLN A 79 -6.66 -16.86 2.23
N ALA A 80 -7.82 -16.75 2.88
CA ALA A 80 -8.12 -17.46 4.13
C ALA A 80 -8.16 -18.98 3.90
N ASP A 81 -7.76 -19.73 4.91
CA ASP A 81 -7.84 -21.19 4.89
C ASP A 81 -9.30 -21.66 4.81
N LYS A 82 -9.49 -22.87 4.29
CA LYS A 82 -10.82 -23.44 4.11
C LYS A 82 -11.47 -23.88 5.44
N GLU A 83 -10.67 -24.44 6.34
CA GLU A 83 -11.17 -25.06 7.56
C GLU A 83 -10.96 -24.17 8.78
N ASP A 84 -9.88 -23.36 8.77
CA ASP A 84 -9.51 -22.44 9.84
C ASP A 84 -9.23 -21.04 9.29
N PRO A 85 -10.26 -20.33 8.75
CA PRO A 85 -10.10 -19.03 8.12
C PRO A 85 -9.61 -18.00 9.14
N TRP A 86 -8.67 -17.17 8.69
CA TRP A 86 -8.08 -16.16 9.56
C TRP A 86 -8.98 -14.98 9.88
N SER A 87 -8.66 -14.34 11.02
CA SER A 87 -9.04 -12.97 11.34
C SER A 87 -7.79 -12.13 11.43
N TYR A 88 -7.82 -10.92 10.95
CA TYR A 88 -6.66 -10.04 10.94
C TYR A 88 -7.02 -8.57 11.13
N TYR A 89 -6.04 -7.82 11.59
CA TYR A 89 -6.01 -6.36 11.56
C TYR A 89 -5.01 -5.89 10.51
N TRP A 90 -5.21 -4.69 9.96
CA TRP A 90 -4.25 -4.11 9.03
C TRP A 90 -4.10 -2.63 9.21
N ILE A 91 -2.95 -2.12 8.82
CA ILE A 91 -2.62 -0.71 8.73
C ILE A 91 -1.95 -0.44 7.38
N GLY A 92 -2.46 0.55 6.66
CA GLY A 92 -1.89 1.05 5.40
C GLY A 92 -1.21 2.38 5.63
N PHE A 93 0.00 2.53 5.12
CA PHE A 93 0.81 3.72 5.29
C PHE A 93 1.74 3.96 4.11
N GLU A 94 2.22 5.19 3.99
CA GLU A 94 3.23 5.59 3.00
C GLU A 94 4.15 6.66 3.58
N GLY A 95 5.21 6.98 2.85
CA GLY A 95 6.15 8.05 3.17
C GLY A 95 7.56 7.73 2.70
N ASP A 96 8.39 8.78 2.61
CA ASP A 96 9.75 8.69 2.10
C ASP A 96 10.65 7.79 2.99
N LEU A 97 10.34 7.68 4.28
CA LEU A 97 11.07 6.87 5.25
C LEU A 97 10.46 5.48 5.49
N ALA A 98 9.28 5.17 4.92
CA ALA A 98 8.59 3.91 5.18
C ALA A 98 9.46 2.69 4.82
N GLY A 99 10.03 2.67 3.62
CA GLY A 99 10.92 1.59 3.18
C GLY A 99 12.16 1.46 4.05
N PHE A 100 12.77 2.59 4.42
CA PHE A 100 13.96 2.59 5.30
C PHE A 100 13.65 1.94 6.66
N TYR A 101 12.53 2.31 7.30
CA TYR A 101 12.16 1.70 8.59
C TYR A 101 11.87 0.21 8.47
N LEU A 102 11.13 -0.21 7.44
CA LEU A 102 10.79 -1.61 7.26
C LEU A 102 12.02 -2.47 6.98
N ASP A 103 12.95 -1.98 6.16
CA ASP A 103 14.22 -2.68 5.90
C ASP A 103 15.06 -2.77 7.19
N ALA A 104 15.14 -1.69 7.97
CA ALA A 104 15.85 -1.67 9.25
C ALA A 104 15.23 -2.62 10.31
N LEU A 105 13.92 -2.86 10.23
CA LEU A 105 13.19 -3.77 11.10
C LEU A 105 13.21 -5.23 10.59
N GLY A 106 13.81 -5.49 9.43
CA GLY A 106 13.84 -6.81 8.82
C GLY A 106 12.51 -7.24 8.19
N CYS A 107 11.56 -6.31 8.05
CA CYS A 107 10.25 -6.51 7.44
C CYS A 107 10.26 -5.94 6.03
N SER A 108 10.83 -6.65 5.07
CA SER A 108 10.92 -6.19 3.68
C SER A 108 10.23 -7.15 2.72
N GLY A 109 10.20 -6.80 1.43
CA GLY A 109 9.72 -7.69 0.38
C GLY A 109 10.50 -9.01 0.27
N HIS A 110 11.71 -9.09 0.83
CA HIS A 110 12.50 -10.34 0.90
C HIS A 110 12.14 -11.21 2.12
N HIS A 111 11.58 -10.62 3.16
CA HIS A 111 11.06 -11.30 4.35
C HIS A 111 9.66 -10.78 4.66
N PRO A 112 8.68 -11.12 3.81
CA PRO A 112 7.37 -10.49 3.86
C PRO A 112 6.48 -11.04 4.97
N VAL A 113 6.86 -12.14 5.62
CA VAL A 113 6.15 -12.73 6.76
C VAL A 113 7.06 -12.66 7.98
N PHE A 114 6.49 -12.24 9.10
CA PHE A 114 7.23 -12.05 10.35
C PHE A 114 6.41 -12.51 11.55
N GLN A 115 7.10 -12.83 12.64
CA GLN A 115 6.49 -13.14 13.94
C GLN A 115 6.40 -11.86 14.77
N THR A 116 5.32 -11.67 15.53
CA THR A 116 5.21 -10.58 16.48
C THR A 116 4.96 -11.10 17.90
N GLU A 117 5.74 -10.60 18.86
CA GLU A 117 5.56 -10.87 20.28
C GLU A 117 4.57 -9.89 20.96
N ASN A 118 4.28 -8.76 20.27
CA ASN A 118 3.51 -7.64 20.83
C ASN A 118 2.10 -7.53 20.20
N THR A 119 1.51 -8.66 19.81
CA THR A 119 0.24 -8.69 19.04
C THR A 119 -0.87 -7.88 19.73
N GLU A 120 -1.05 -8.00 21.05
CA GLU A 120 -2.09 -7.27 21.79
C GLU A 120 -1.90 -5.74 21.70
N ARG A 121 -0.67 -5.24 21.92
CA ARG A 121 -0.41 -3.79 21.83
C ARG A 121 -0.55 -3.28 20.42
N ILE A 122 -0.12 -4.05 19.43
CA ILE A 122 -0.30 -3.71 18.00
C ILE A 122 -1.79 -3.58 17.65
N ILE A 123 -2.62 -4.53 18.08
CA ILE A 123 -4.08 -4.48 17.89
C ILE A 123 -4.66 -3.24 18.55
N GLN A 124 -4.28 -2.97 19.80
CA GLN A 124 -4.74 -1.80 20.53
C GLN A 124 -4.41 -0.49 19.78
N ILE A 125 -3.20 -0.33 19.26
CA ILE A 125 -2.81 0.84 18.47
C ILE A 125 -3.71 1.01 17.23
N ILE A 126 -3.99 -0.11 16.53
CA ILE A 126 -4.87 -0.06 15.36
C ILE A 126 -6.30 0.31 15.78
N GLU A 127 -6.82 -0.24 16.88
CA GLU A 127 -8.16 0.11 17.38
C GLU A 127 -8.25 1.55 17.90
N GLU A 128 -7.21 2.04 18.57
CA GLU A 128 -7.12 3.45 18.97
C GLU A 128 -7.15 4.39 17.76
N SER A 129 -6.58 3.97 16.61
CA SER A 129 -6.66 4.76 15.38
C SER A 129 -8.10 4.91 14.87
N PHE A 130 -9.00 3.98 15.19
CA PHE A 130 -10.41 4.08 14.79
C PHE A 130 -11.17 5.20 15.51
N SER A 131 -10.67 5.67 16.64
CA SER A 131 -11.30 6.72 17.44
C SER A 131 -11.06 8.14 16.89
N GLU A 132 -10.12 8.31 15.97
CA GLU A 132 -9.75 9.62 15.43
C GLU A 132 -10.74 10.06 14.35
N ASP A 133 -11.74 10.86 14.73
CA ASP A 133 -12.90 11.15 13.88
C ASP A 133 -12.75 12.37 12.97
N GLN A 134 -11.71 13.20 13.14
CA GLN A 134 -11.63 14.45 12.41
C GLN A 134 -10.26 14.75 11.81
N VAL A 135 -10.29 15.41 10.67
CA VAL A 135 -9.10 16.02 10.06
C VAL A 135 -8.71 17.24 10.88
N SER A 136 -7.85 17.03 11.87
CA SER A 136 -7.27 18.09 12.70
C SER A 136 -5.77 17.85 12.85
N LEU A 137 -5.01 18.92 13.12
CA LEU A 137 -3.59 18.79 13.41
C LEU A 137 -3.32 17.85 14.59
N PHE A 138 -4.20 17.85 15.60
CA PHE A 138 -4.09 16.94 16.74
C PHE A 138 -4.23 15.48 16.31
N SER A 139 -5.27 15.15 15.54
CA SER A 139 -5.49 13.79 15.03
C SER A 139 -4.35 13.35 14.11
N GLU A 140 -3.82 14.26 13.29
CA GLU A 140 -2.65 13.98 12.44
C GLU A 140 -1.42 13.62 13.27
N LEU A 141 -1.13 14.36 14.32
CA LEU A 141 -0.02 14.08 15.23
C LEU A 141 -0.22 12.78 16.00
N MET A 142 -1.44 12.51 16.48
CA MET A 142 -1.76 11.28 17.20
C MET A 142 -1.62 10.05 16.30
N LEU A 143 -2.13 10.09 15.08
CA LEU A 143 -1.99 8.99 14.12
C LEU A 143 -0.53 8.76 13.72
N SER A 144 0.25 9.83 13.60
CA SER A 144 1.69 9.71 13.35
C SER A 144 2.41 9.04 14.53
N ALA A 145 2.13 9.48 15.75
CA ALA A 145 2.70 8.88 16.95
C ALA A 145 2.36 7.38 17.05
N ARG A 146 1.11 7.01 16.75
CA ARG A 146 0.68 5.60 16.72
C ARG A 146 1.39 4.79 15.64
N LEU A 147 1.60 5.37 14.46
CA LEU A 147 2.33 4.67 13.39
C LEU A 147 3.80 4.44 13.77
N TYR A 148 4.47 5.41 14.37
CA TYR A 148 5.84 5.23 14.88
C TYR A 148 5.87 4.21 16.02
N GLU A 149 4.94 4.24 16.97
CA GLU A 149 4.83 3.23 18.02
C GLU A 149 4.59 1.85 17.42
N PHE A 150 3.67 1.71 16.47
CA PHE A 150 3.40 0.47 15.76
C PHE A 150 4.67 -0.12 15.15
N LEU A 151 5.44 0.68 14.40
CA LEU A 151 6.70 0.21 13.82
C LEU A 151 7.75 -0.14 14.88
N ALA A 152 7.81 0.60 15.99
CA ALA A 152 8.77 0.35 17.06
C ALA A 152 8.52 -0.97 17.83
N LEU A 153 7.32 -1.54 17.74
CA LEU A 153 6.97 -2.83 18.33
C LEU A 153 7.48 -4.04 17.52
N PHE A 154 7.91 -3.82 16.28
CA PHE A 154 8.59 -4.87 15.51
C PHE A 154 10.01 -5.01 16.05
N LYS A 155 10.23 -6.03 16.85
CA LYS A 155 11.58 -6.38 17.30
C LYS A 155 12.41 -6.82 16.10
N GLN A 156 13.63 -6.28 16.01
CA GLN A 156 14.64 -6.86 15.13
C GLN A 156 14.80 -8.36 15.46
N THR A 157 14.18 -9.21 14.68
CA THR A 157 14.48 -10.63 14.69
C THR A 157 15.78 -10.79 13.92
N THR A 158 16.88 -10.98 14.66
CA THR A 158 18.24 -11.28 14.21
C THR A 158 19.08 -10.14 13.68
N GLU A 159 20.36 -10.20 14.07
CA GLU A 159 21.53 -9.49 13.57
C GLU A 159 21.69 -9.56 12.02
N HIS A 160 20.74 -9.05 11.31
CA HIS A 160 20.96 -8.75 9.91
C HIS A 160 21.50 -7.34 9.84
N SER A 161 22.85 -7.27 9.76
CA SER A 161 23.54 -6.09 9.25
C SER A 161 22.66 -5.45 8.16
N ILE A 162 22.45 -4.15 8.29
CA ILE A 162 21.79 -3.29 7.30
C ILE A 162 22.52 -3.51 5.96
N THR A 163 22.22 -4.59 5.28
CA THR A 163 22.50 -4.70 3.87
C THR A 163 21.43 -3.81 3.26
N ARG A 164 21.83 -2.59 2.88
CA ARG A 164 21.02 -1.70 2.03
C ARG A 164 20.36 -2.61 1.02
N GLY A 165 19.04 -2.81 1.18
CA GLY A 165 18.24 -3.64 0.27
C GLY A 165 18.62 -3.28 -1.14
N GLN A 166 18.67 -4.26 -2.01
CA GLN A 166 19.07 -4.05 -3.41
C GLN A 166 18.31 -2.85 -3.93
N LEU A 167 19.05 -1.76 -4.06
CA LEU A 167 18.52 -0.48 -4.50
C LEU A 167 17.98 -0.72 -5.89
N ARG A 168 16.65 -0.77 -6.05
CA ARG A 168 16.04 -0.62 -7.36
C ARG A 168 16.80 0.46 -8.09
N ASN A 169 17.03 0.26 -9.38
CA ASN A 169 17.75 1.23 -10.22
C ASN A 169 17.33 2.66 -9.83
N PRO A 170 18.27 3.57 -9.51
CA PRO A 170 17.95 4.93 -9.07
C PRO A 170 16.93 5.63 -9.96
N HIS A 171 17.03 5.42 -11.29
CA HIS A 171 16.10 5.98 -12.25
C HIS A 171 14.66 5.46 -12.10
N ILE A 172 14.48 4.22 -11.65
CA ILE A 172 13.15 3.67 -11.37
C ILE A 172 12.55 4.33 -10.13
N ARG A 173 13.34 4.53 -9.06
CA ARG A 173 12.88 5.24 -7.87
C ARG A 173 12.48 6.67 -8.19
N GLU A 174 13.30 7.37 -8.96
CA GLU A 174 13.00 8.74 -9.40
C GLU A 174 11.74 8.80 -10.26
N ALA A 175 11.56 7.84 -11.18
CA ALA A 175 10.35 7.75 -12.00
C ALA A 175 9.09 7.52 -11.15
N ILE A 176 9.15 6.60 -10.18
CA ILE A 176 8.05 6.33 -9.25
C ILE A 176 7.75 7.57 -8.39
N ALA A 177 8.76 8.22 -7.83
CA ALA A 177 8.59 9.43 -7.03
C ALA A 177 7.98 10.57 -7.85
N TYR A 178 8.42 10.74 -9.10
CA TYR A 178 7.86 11.73 -10.01
C TYR A 178 6.38 11.43 -10.31
N ILE A 179 6.04 10.18 -10.64
CA ILE A 179 4.65 9.77 -10.90
C ILE A 179 3.78 10.07 -9.67
N ARG A 180 4.23 9.70 -8.47
CA ARG A 180 3.49 9.95 -7.21
C ARG A 180 3.24 11.43 -6.94
N SER A 181 4.21 12.28 -7.28
CA SER A 181 4.10 13.73 -7.07
C SER A 181 3.22 14.43 -8.12
N TYR A 182 3.20 13.90 -9.35
CA TYR A 182 2.62 14.63 -10.49
C TYR A 182 1.52 13.86 -11.24
N TYR A 183 1.03 12.70 -10.74
CA TYR A 183 0.02 11.87 -11.42
C TYR A 183 -1.26 12.63 -11.78
N ALA A 184 -1.69 13.61 -10.96
CA ALA A 184 -2.88 14.41 -11.17
C ALA A 184 -2.69 15.47 -12.28
N THR A 185 -1.45 15.74 -12.69
CA THR A 185 -1.17 16.70 -13.78
C THR A 185 -1.26 16.03 -15.14
N PRO A 186 -1.29 16.83 -16.23
CA PRO A 186 -1.22 16.33 -17.61
C PRO A 186 0.16 15.76 -17.95
N MET A 187 0.57 14.70 -17.26
CA MET A 187 1.85 14.04 -17.45
C MET A 187 1.79 13.00 -18.57
N THR A 188 2.83 12.97 -19.38
CA THR A 188 3.10 11.92 -20.37
C THR A 188 4.37 11.18 -20.03
N ILE A 189 4.55 9.96 -20.55
CA ILE A 189 5.80 9.21 -20.36
C ILE A 189 6.99 9.94 -21.00
N GLN A 190 6.75 10.73 -22.04
CA GLN A 190 7.77 11.57 -22.65
C GLN A 190 8.21 12.68 -21.69
N SER A 191 7.26 13.44 -21.11
CA SER A 191 7.60 14.51 -20.15
C SER A 191 8.25 13.98 -18.87
N LEU A 192 7.88 12.77 -18.41
CA LEU A 192 8.55 12.09 -17.32
C LEU A 192 10.03 11.80 -17.66
N ALA A 193 10.29 11.22 -18.82
CA ALA A 193 11.67 10.92 -19.24
C ALA A 193 12.52 12.19 -19.37
N GLU A 194 11.94 13.26 -19.92
CA GLU A 194 12.59 14.58 -20.03
C GLU A 194 12.91 15.16 -18.65
N ALA A 195 11.98 15.11 -17.70
CA ALA A 195 12.17 15.61 -16.35
C ALA A 195 13.29 14.87 -15.60
N LEU A 196 13.52 13.59 -15.92
CA LEU A 196 14.59 12.77 -15.35
C LEU A 196 15.88 12.82 -16.19
N CYS A 197 15.94 13.63 -17.24
CA CYS A 197 17.07 13.69 -18.17
C CYS A 197 17.42 12.33 -18.81
N LEU A 198 16.41 11.47 -19.05
CA LEU A 198 16.58 10.13 -19.59
C LEU A 198 15.95 9.99 -20.99
N ASN A 199 16.47 9.03 -21.76
CA ASN A 199 15.82 8.61 -22.98
C ASN A 199 14.54 7.83 -22.65
N ARG A 200 13.42 8.16 -23.30
CA ARG A 200 12.11 7.50 -23.08
C ARG A 200 12.16 6.00 -23.28
N SER A 201 12.83 5.53 -24.34
CA SER A 201 12.91 4.08 -24.65
C SER A 201 13.72 3.35 -23.59
N TYR A 202 14.82 3.93 -23.14
CA TYR A 202 15.63 3.40 -22.07
C TYR A 202 14.83 3.29 -20.77
N LEU A 203 14.21 4.40 -20.31
CA LEU A 203 13.40 4.43 -19.10
C LEU A 203 12.25 3.40 -19.16
N SER A 204 11.54 3.31 -20.31
CA SER A 204 10.43 2.36 -20.49
C SER A 204 10.92 0.91 -20.43
N SER A 205 12.09 0.61 -21.00
CA SER A 205 12.68 -0.74 -21.00
C SER A 205 13.06 -1.19 -19.58
N ILE A 206 13.85 -0.38 -18.86
CA ILE A 206 14.31 -0.73 -17.51
C ILE A 206 13.13 -0.80 -16.53
N PHE A 207 12.14 0.10 -16.67
CA PHE A 207 10.95 0.09 -15.83
C PHE A 207 10.14 -1.19 -16.02
N LYS A 208 9.90 -1.59 -17.29
CA LYS A 208 9.19 -2.84 -17.57
C LYS A 208 9.95 -4.07 -17.09
N GLN A 209 11.28 -4.08 -17.23
CA GLN A 209 12.13 -5.16 -16.77
C GLN A 209 12.08 -5.34 -15.26
N GLU A 210 12.16 -4.26 -14.48
CA GLU A 210 12.20 -4.33 -13.01
C GLU A 210 10.81 -4.40 -12.37
N MET A 211 9.82 -3.70 -12.96
CA MET A 211 8.47 -3.60 -12.39
C MET A 211 7.47 -4.60 -12.97
N GLY A 212 7.83 -5.32 -14.03
CA GLY A 212 6.93 -6.25 -14.71
C GLY A 212 5.77 -5.60 -15.48
N VAL A 213 5.55 -4.30 -15.31
CA VAL A 213 4.49 -3.51 -15.97
C VAL A 213 5.08 -2.31 -16.71
N THR A 214 4.36 -1.79 -17.70
CA THR A 214 4.80 -0.57 -18.40
C THR A 214 4.58 0.67 -17.53
N LEU A 215 5.37 1.73 -17.76
CA LEU A 215 5.17 3.04 -17.11
C LEU A 215 3.73 3.57 -17.29
N GLN A 216 3.14 3.37 -18.46
CA GLN A 216 1.77 3.80 -18.73
C GLN A 216 0.74 3.01 -17.90
N GLN A 217 0.93 1.70 -17.78
CA GLN A 217 0.10 0.86 -16.91
C GLN A 217 0.23 1.30 -15.46
N TYR A 218 1.47 1.48 -14.98
CA TYR A 218 1.74 1.94 -13.62
C TYR A 218 1.06 3.28 -13.31
N LEU A 219 1.21 4.30 -14.19
CA LEU A 219 0.54 5.59 -14.04
C LEU A 219 -0.99 5.45 -14.01
N THR A 220 -1.54 4.65 -14.93
CA THR A 220 -2.98 4.41 -14.99
C THR A 220 -3.48 3.74 -13.72
N ASP A 221 -2.78 2.72 -13.24
CA ASP A 221 -3.14 2.00 -12.03
C ASP A 221 -3.05 2.88 -10.78
N HIS A 222 -2.02 3.72 -10.69
CA HIS A 222 -1.89 4.69 -9.61
C HIS A 222 -3.06 5.69 -9.60
N ARG A 223 -3.41 6.28 -10.74
CA ARG A 223 -4.55 7.20 -10.90
C ARG A 223 -5.87 6.56 -10.49
N LEU A 224 -6.14 5.35 -10.96
CA LEU A 224 -7.39 4.64 -10.65
C LEU A 224 -7.48 4.22 -9.18
N THR A 225 -6.37 3.89 -8.54
CA THR A 225 -6.34 3.60 -7.11
C THR A 225 -6.68 4.85 -6.30
N ARG A 226 -6.10 6.01 -6.64
CA ARG A 226 -6.46 7.29 -6.00
C ARG A 226 -7.91 7.68 -6.24
N ALA A 227 -8.45 7.42 -7.42
CA ALA A 227 -9.86 7.64 -7.70
C ALA A 227 -10.77 6.77 -6.81
N ALA A 228 -10.43 5.50 -6.59
CA ALA A 228 -11.18 4.61 -5.70
C ALA A 228 -11.18 5.12 -4.25
N GLU A 229 -10.05 5.66 -3.76
CA GLU A 229 -9.96 6.30 -2.46
C GLU A 229 -10.88 7.52 -2.35
N LEU A 230 -10.88 8.41 -3.36
CA LEU A 230 -11.76 9.59 -3.41
C LEU A 230 -13.24 9.21 -3.47
N LEU A 231 -13.60 8.16 -4.21
CA LEU A 231 -14.98 7.64 -4.25
C LEU A 231 -15.46 7.17 -2.87
N GLY A 232 -14.57 6.59 -2.07
CA GLY A 232 -14.86 6.17 -0.69
C GLY A 232 -15.27 7.33 0.23
N LEU A 233 -14.83 8.56 -0.07
CA LEU A 233 -15.12 9.76 0.74
C LEU A 233 -16.53 10.29 0.56
N LYS A 234 -17.23 9.95 -0.51
CA LYS A 234 -18.59 10.43 -0.86
C LYS A 234 -18.78 11.96 -0.91
N ASN A 235 -17.68 12.72 -0.95
CA ASN A 235 -17.68 14.19 -0.89
C ASN A 235 -17.41 14.85 -2.25
N PHE A 236 -17.16 14.07 -3.29
CA PHE A 236 -16.77 14.55 -4.60
C PHE A 236 -17.68 13.98 -5.69
N SER A 237 -17.97 14.78 -6.70
CA SER A 237 -18.63 14.35 -7.93
C SER A 237 -17.68 13.48 -8.76
N ILE A 238 -18.22 12.70 -9.69
CA ILE A 238 -17.44 11.87 -10.61
C ILE A 238 -16.47 12.72 -11.46
N ASP A 239 -16.90 13.92 -11.85
CA ASP A 239 -16.09 14.85 -12.63
C ASP A 239 -14.89 15.36 -11.81
N GLU A 240 -15.09 15.75 -10.55
CA GLU A 240 -14.03 16.17 -9.64
C GLU A 240 -13.05 15.01 -9.35
N ILE A 241 -13.56 13.79 -9.15
CA ILE A 241 -12.73 12.60 -8.94
C ILE A 241 -11.87 12.32 -10.18
N ALA A 242 -12.44 12.42 -11.38
CA ALA A 242 -11.69 12.27 -12.61
C ALA A 242 -10.56 13.30 -12.71
N GLU A 243 -10.84 14.58 -12.46
CA GLU A 243 -9.87 15.67 -12.48
C GLU A 243 -8.77 15.47 -11.44
N TYR A 244 -9.12 15.22 -10.16
CA TYR A 244 -8.14 14.99 -9.07
C TYR A 244 -7.31 13.73 -9.26
N SER A 245 -7.81 12.78 -10.06
CA SER A 245 -7.07 11.58 -10.44
C SER A 245 -6.26 11.75 -11.74
N GLY A 246 -6.21 12.96 -12.31
CA GLY A 246 -5.40 13.28 -13.48
C GLY A 246 -6.03 12.89 -14.82
N TYR A 247 -7.36 12.72 -14.87
CA TYR A 247 -8.11 12.54 -16.12
C TYR A 247 -8.76 13.84 -16.55
N ARG A 248 -8.54 14.23 -17.81
CA ARG A 248 -9.19 15.41 -18.40
C ARG A 248 -10.60 15.13 -18.91
N ASP A 249 -10.93 13.87 -19.10
CA ASP A 249 -12.19 13.41 -19.68
C ASP A 249 -12.80 12.34 -18.77
N THR A 250 -13.97 12.66 -18.23
CA THR A 250 -14.71 11.78 -17.31
C THR A 250 -15.19 10.49 -17.98
N LEU A 251 -15.42 10.49 -19.30
CA LEU A 251 -15.81 9.27 -20.02
C LEU A 251 -14.61 8.31 -20.14
N VAL A 252 -13.41 8.86 -20.40
CA VAL A 252 -12.16 8.08 -20.44
C VAL A 252 -11.88 7.51 -19.06
N PHE A 253 -12.01 8.33 -18.02
CA PHE A 253 -11.92 7.89 -16.62
C PHE A 253 -12.87 6.75 -16.31
N SER A 254 -14.17 6.94 -16.56
CA SER A 254 -15.21 5.95 -16.26
C SER A 254 -14.98 4.61 -16.96
N LYS A 255 -14.56 4.63 -18.23
CA LYS A 255 -14.19 3.42 -18.98
C LYS A 255 -12.96 2.71 -18.36
N ALA A 256 -11.93 3.47 -17.98
CA ALA A 256 -10.75 2.90 -17.37
C ALA A 256 -11.07 2.32 -15.98
N PHE A 257 -11.86 3.03 -15.19
CA PHE A 257 -12.29 2.61 -13.86
C PHE A 257 -13.14 1.33 -13.90
N LYS A 258 -14.15 1.28 -14.76
CA LYS A 258 -14.97 0.09 -14.98
C LYS A 258 -14.15 -1.13 -15.41
N ARG A 259 -13.19 -0.93 -16.31
CA ARG A 259 -12.29 -2.01 -16.75
C ARG A 259 -11.43 -2.58 -15.62
N LYS A 260 -10.98 -1.73 -14.68
CA LYS A 260 -10.14 -2.15 -13.57
C LYS A 260 -10.93 -2.83 -12.45
N TYR A 261 -12.08 -2.26 -12.08
CA TYR A 261 -12.84 -2.68 -10.90
C TYR A 261 -14.09 -3.49 -11.23
N ALA A 262 -14.40 -3.72 -12.50
CA ALA A 262 -15.55 -4.49 -12.99
C ALA A 262 -16.93 -3.98 -12.49
N VAL A 263 -17.08 -2.65 -12.32
CA VAL A 263 -18.29 -1.97 -11.82
C VAL A 263 -18.85 -1.02 -12.84
#